data_f311a990e34c243aea7f3ad4b44b3e87
#
_entry.id   f311a990e34c243aea7f3ad4b44b3e87
#
_cell.length_a   1.000
_cell.length_b   1.000
_cell.length_c   1.000
_cell.angle_alpha   90.00
_cell.angle_beta   90.00
_cell.angle_gamma   90.00
#
_symmetry.space_group_name_H-M   'P 1'
#
loop_
_entity.id
_entity.type
_entity.pdbx_description
1 polymer ?
#
loop_
_entity_poly.entity_id
_entity_poly.type
_entity_poly.pdbx_seq_one_letter_code
_entity_poly.pdbx_strand_id
1 'polypeptide(L)'
;MRRPKTGSLLLGSSTLLAVIPTPPDHSSAAVIEEIPGLIKLHRNGHVVRLPAMPEVPSTYSPEPGVVSGDVTINPSAGLWARIYVPRYPGRHPLPVLLYFHGGGFCVGSPAWRCYHNFLSRLAGTAACVVVSASYRLAPEHRLPAAYEDGVAALAWLRQQAGRAGADPGGWGWRARCDFGRVFVAGTLPRTLLL
;
A
#
# COMPACT_ATOMS: atom_id res chain seq x y z
N MET A 1 29.48 -24.23 -87.05
CA MET A 1 28.19 -24.73 -86.64
C MET A 1 28.34 -25.46 -85.30
N ARG A 2 28.00 -24.82 -84.24
CA ARG A 2 27.88 -25.47 -82.89
C ARG A 2 26.58 -25.00 -82.23
N ARG A 3 25.72 -25.96 -81.86
CA ARG A 3 24.47 -25.74 -81.14
C ARG A 3 24.69 -25.37 -79.68
N PRO A 4 23.94 -24.47 -79.11
CA PRO A 4 24.02 -24.23 -77.69
C PRO A 4 23.21 -25.30 -76.89
N LYS A 5 23.73 -25.67 -75.70
CA LYS A 5 23.11 -26.57 -74.73
C LYS A 5 22.06 -25.85 -73.94
N THR A 6 20.87 -26.38 -73.92
CA THR A 6 19.77 -26.02 -73.03
C THR A 6 20.08 -26.39 -71.57
N GLY A 7 20.21 -25.39 -70.70
CA GLY A 7 20.25 -25.56 -69.25
C GLY A 7 18.85 -25.57 -68.66
N SER A 8 18.49 -26.65 -67.97
CA SER A 8 17.23 -26.77 -67.24
C SER A 8 17.33 -26.00 -65.93
N LEU A 9 16.47 -25.03 -65.72
CA LEU A 9 16.28 -24.36 -64.44
C LEU A 9 15.31 -25.16 -63.60
N LEU A 10 15.82 -25.72 -62.48
CA LEU A 10 15.00 -26.28 -61.42
C LEU A 10 14.42 -25.13 -60.56
N LEU A 11 13.13 -24.90 -60.64
CA LEU A 11 12.39 -24.03 -59.73
C LEU A 11 12.25 -24.73 -58.39
N GLY A 12 12.98 -24.27 -57.39
CA GLY A 12 12.78 -24.68 -56.00
C GLY A 12 11.53 -23.95 -55.45
N SER A 13 10.47 -24.73 -55.14
CA SER A 13 9.30 -24.26 -54.42
C SER A 13 9.67 -24.02 -52.97
N SER A 14 9.94 -22.79 -52.59
CA SER A 14 10.00 -22.36 -51.17
C SER A 14 8.59 -22.19 -50.66
N THR A 15 8.13 -23.18 -49.89
CA THR A 15 6.88 -23.07 -49.12
C THR A 15 7.14 -22.13 -47.96
N LEU A 16 6.66 -20.90 -48.05
CA LEU A 16 6.57 -19.98 -46.94
C LEU A 16 5.50 -20.50 -45.95
N LEU A 17 5.93 -21.15 -44.88
CA LEU A 17 5.08 -21.39 -43.72
C LEU A 17 4.77 -20.03 -43.08
N ALA A 18 3.57 -19.53 -43.35
CA ALA A 18 3.01 -18.39 -42.61
C ALA A 18 2.85 -18.82 -41.16
N VAL A 19 3.63 -18.20 -40.24
CA VAL A 19 3.40 -18.29 -38.82
C VAL A 19 2.10 -17.55 -38.54
N ILE A 20 1.02 -18.28 -38.36
CA ILE A 20 -0.26 -17.72 -37.89
C ILE A 20 -0.01 -17.30 -36.44
N PRO A 21 -0.13 -16.00 -36.10
CA PRO A 21 -0.01 -15.60 -34.71
C PRO A 21 -1.15 -16.27 -33.94
N THR A 22 -0.80 -17.04 -32.92
CA THR A 22 -1.77 -17.59 -31.97
C THR A 22 -2.53 -16.40 -31.39
N PRO A 23 -3.90 -16.44 -31.38
CA PRO A 23 -4.66 -15.39 -30.73
C PRO A 23 -4.23 -15.28 -29.26
N PRO A 24 -4.19 -14.07 -28.68
CA PRO A 24 -3.81 -13.90 -27.28
C PRO A 24 -4.70 -14.79 -26.43
N ASP A 25 -4.09 -15.55 -25.53
CA ASP A 25 -4.78 -16.44 -24.61
C ASP A 25 -5.65 -15.61 -23.66
N HIS A 26 -6.90 -15.39 -24.03
CA HIS A 26 -7.89 -14.68 -23.23
C HIS A 26 -8.19 -15.38 -21.90
N SER A 27 -7.77 -16.65 -21.74
CA SER A 27 -7.97 -17.41 -20.50
C SER A 27 -7.09 -16.89 -19.37
N SER A 28 -5.94 -16.32 -19.68
CA SER A 28 -5.03 -15.73 -18.68
C SER A 28 -5.57 -14.42 -18.07
N ALA A 29 -6.41 -13.69 -18.79
CA ALA A 29 -7.03 -12.44 -18.35
C ALA A 29 -8.36 -12.67 -17.57
N ALA A 30 -8.85 -13.93 -17.50
CA ALA A 30 -10.09 -14.23 -16.80
C ALA A 30 -10.00 -13.91 -15.30
N VAL A 31 -11.02 -13.25 -14.76
CA VAL A 31 -11.18 -13.03 -13.32
C VAL A 31 -11.53 -14.36 -12.66
N ILE A 32 -10.78 -14.76 -11.66
CA ILE A 32 -10.99 -16.00 -10.89
C ILE A 32 -11.57 -15.77 -9.51
N GLU A 33 -11.31 -14.60 -8.91
CA GLU A 33 -11.89 -14.18 -7.64
C GLU A 33 -12.18 -12.68 -7.68
N GLU A 34 -13.29 -12.27 -7.07
CA GLU A 34 -13.69 -10.86 -7.00
C GLU A 34 -14.40 -10.56 -5.68
N ILE A 35 -14.01 -9.45 -5.04
CA ILE A 35 -14.88 -8.78 -4.08
C ILE A 35 -15.46 -7.58 -4.81
N PRO A 36 -16.79 -7.57 -5.10
CA PRO A 36 -17.42 -6.54 -5.92
C PRO A 36 -17.11 -5.13 -5.44
N GLY A 37 -16.67 -4.26 -6.35
CA GLY A 37 -16.33 -2.87 -6.07
C GLY A 37 -15.00 -2.65 -5.35
N LEU A 38 -14.25 -3.69 -5.01
CA LEU A 38 -13.00 -3.57 -4.25
C LEU A 38 -11.79 -4.14 -4.98
N ILE A 39 -11.81 -5.43 -5.34
CA ILE A 39 -10.63 -6.12 -5.84
C ILE A 39 -11.02 -7.24 -6.81
N LYS A 40 -10.22 -7.42 -7.87
CA LYS A 40 -10.31 -8.53 -8.81
C LYS A 40 -8.96 -9.23 -8.91
N LEU A 41 -8.98 -10.54 -8.80
CA LEU A 41 -7.83 -11.41 -9.05
C LEU A 41 -8.00 -12.11 -10.38
N HIS A 42 -7.04 -11.95 -11.26
CA HIS A 42 -7.01 -12.61 -12.57
C HIS A 42 -6.19 -13.91 -12.51
N ARG A 43 -6.50 -14.85 -13.42
CA ARG A 43 -5.83 -16.15 -13.52
C ARG A 43 -4.29 -16.05 -13.68
N ASN A 44 -3.81 -15.02 -14.34
CA ASN A 44 -2.39 -14.74 -14.49
C ASN A 44 -1.72 -14.14 -13.23
N GLY A 45 -2.44 -14.03 -12.11
CA GLY A 45 -1.95 -13.43 -10.87
C GLY A 45 -2.06 -11.90 -10.82
N HIS A 46 -2.52 -11.26 -11.92
CA HIS A 46 -2.73 -9.80 -11.91
C HIS A 46 -3.85 -9.42 -10.96
N VAL A 47 -3.60 -8.42 -10.14
CA VAL A 47 -4.56 -7.90 -9.14
C VAL A 47 -4.97 -6.50 -9.52
N VAL A 48 -6.28 -6.27 -9.63
CA VAL A 48 -6.85 -4.95 -9.86
C VAL A 48 -7.60 -4.53 -8.60
N ARG A 49 -7.15 -3.45 -7.96
CA ARG A 49 -7.89 -2.79 -6.88
C ARG A 49 -8.66 -1.62 -7.44
N LEU A 50 -9.97 -1.65 -7.25
CA LEU A 50 -10.83 -0.55 -7.68
C LEU A 50 -10.69 0.62 -6.69
N PRO A 51 -10.82 1.88 -7.13
CA PRO A 51 -10.70 3.05 -6.27
C PRO A 51 -11.92 3.20 -5.36
N ALA A 52 -12.05 2.29 -4.38
CA ALA A 52 -13.17 2.26 -3.44
C ALA A 52 -13.26 3.53 -2.57
N MET A 53 -12.10 4.14 -2.27
CA MET A 53 -11.98 5.36 -1.49
C MET A 53 -10.89 6.26 -2.09
N PRO A 54 -11.13 7.59 -2.21
CA PRO A 54 -10.09 8.51 -2.67
C PRO A 54 -8.96 8.60 -1.65
N GLU A 55 -7.74 8.62 -2.14
CA GLU A 55 -6.56 8.97 -1.35
C GLU A 55 -6.38 10.48 -1.28
N VAL A 56 -5.83 10.94 -0.17
CA VAL A 56 -5.51 12.35 0.05
C VAL A 56 -4.04 12.50 0.47
N PRO A 57 -3.37 13.60 0.07
CA PRO A 57 -2.01 13.87 0.52
C PRO A 57 -1.99 14.16 2.04
N SER A 58 -0.83 13.94 2.68
CA SER A 58 -0.66 14.26 4.10
C SER A 58 -0.80 15.75 4.41
N THR A 59 -0.63 16.61 3.40
CA THR A 59 -0.84 18.07 3.52
C THR A 59 -2.31 18.48 3.58
N TYR A 60 -3.25 17.59 3.21
CA TYR A 60 -4.67 17.83 3.39
C TYR A 60 -4.99 17.85 4.89
N SER A 61 -5.54 18.95 5.41
CA SER A 61 -5.81 19.12 6.84
C SER A 61 -7.32 19.26 7.09
N PRO A 62 -8.02 18.16 7.36
CA PRO A 62 -9.47 18.17 7.65
C PRO A 62 -9.78 18.68 9.05
N GLU A 63 -8.81 18.63 9.96
CA GLU A 63 -8.97 19.05 11.36
C GLU A 63 -8.04 20.23 11.66
N PRO A 64 -8.59 21.43 11.96
CA PRO A 64 -7.79 22.56 12.37
C PRO A 64 -6.94 22.24 13.62
N GLY A 65 -5.66 22.60 13.56
CA GLY A 65 -4.76 22.35 14.68
C GLY A 65 -4.14 20.94 14.73
N VAL A 66 -4.36 20.11 13.73
CA VAL A 66 -3.63 18.84 13.54
C VAL A 66 -2.76 18.94 12.30
N VAL A 67 -1.50 18.58 12.42
CA VAL A 67 -0.58 18.43 11.28
C VAL A 67 -0.34 16.97 11.01
N SER A 68 -0.17 16.60 9.74
CA SER A 68 0.17 15.22 9.38
C SER A 68 1.30 15.18 8.37
N GLY A 69 2.02 14.05 8.36
CA GLY A 69 3.13 13.80 7.46
C GLY A 69 3.37 12.32 7.31
N ASP A 70 3.96 11.94 6.18
CA ASP A 70 4.26 10.55 5.85
C ASP A 70 5.72 10.23 6.16
N VAL A 71 5.98 9.06 6.75
CA VAL A 71 7.31 8.57 7.09
C VAL A 71 7.50 7.14 6.62
N THR A 72 8.71 6.79 6.22
CA THR A 72 9.05 5.41 5.85
C THR A 72 9.38 4.60 7.10
N ILE A 73 8.79 3.42 7.23
CA ILE A 73 9.08 2.43 8.27
C ILE A 73 10.16 1.47 7.77
N ASN A 74 9.90 0.82 6.64
CA ASN A 74 10.81 -0.13 6.02
C ASN A 74 10.75 0.02 4.49
N PRO A 75 11.77 0.61 3.86
CA PRO A 75 11.78 0.82 2.42
C PRO A 75 11.81 -0.48 1.60
N SER A 76 12.47 -1.53 2.11
CA SER A 76 12.56 -2.81 1.40
C SER A 76 11.22 -3.53 1.28
N ALA A 77 10.34 -3.34 2.26
CA ALA A 77 8.99 -3.91 2.25
C ALA A 77 7.93 -2.89 1.79
N GLY A 78 8.31 -1.66 1.44
CA GLY A 78 7.39 -0.60 1.07
C GLY A 78 6.52 -0.11 2.24
N LEU A 79 6.93 -0.38 3.49
CA LEU A 79 6.14 0.01 4.66
C LEU A 79 6.37 1.49 5.01
N TRP A 80 5.27 2.17 5.28
CA TRP A 80 5.25 3.57 5.66
C TRP A 80 4.13 3.84 6.68
N ALA A 81 4.17 5.00 7.30
CA ALA A 81 3.08 5.45 8.16
C ALA A 81 2.75 6.90 7.92
N ARG A 82 1.47 7.25 8.09
CA ARG A 82 1.02 8.63 8.25
C ARG A 82 0.91 8.97 9.71
N ILE A 83 1.59 10.03 10.12
CA ILE A 83 1.60 10.48 11.51
C ILE A 83 0.74 11.73 11.62
N TYR A 84 -0.07 11.79 12.68
CA TYR A 84 -0.93 12.93 13.00
C TYR A 84 -0.50 13.49 14.35
N VAL A 85 -0.18 14.78 14.39
CA VAL A 85 0.28 15.48 15.60
C VAL A 85 -0.62 16.66 15.87
N PRO A 86 -1.37 16.67 16.97
CA PRO A 86 -2.15 17.83 17.36
C PRO A 86 -1.24 18.95 17.83
N ARG A 87 -1.55 20.17 17.42
CA ARG A 87 -0.93 21.40 17.91
C ARG A 87 -1.50 21.75 19.29
N TYR A 88 -1.24 20.89 20.24
CA TYR A 88 -1.67 21.08 21.62
C TYR A 88 -0.76 22.10 22.33
N PRO A 89 -1.32 23.09 23.03
CA PRO A 89 -0.52 24.15 23.67
C PRO A 89 0.27 23.68 24.89
N GLY A 90 0.01 22.47 25.41
CA GLY A 90 0.75 21.86 26.52
C GLY A 90 2.17 21.46 26.13
N ARG A 91 3.09 21.58 27.11
CA ARG A 91 4.48 21.16 26.96
C ARG A 91 4.72 19.65 27.19
N HIS A 92 3.72 18.95 27.71
CA HIS A 92 3.85 17.51 28.00
C HIS A 92 3.76 16.67 26.75
N PRO A 93 4.60 15.63 26.61
CA PRO A 93 4.48 14.64 25.55
C PRO A 93 3.11 13.96 25.57
N LEU A 94 2.60 13.63 24.40
CA LEU A 94 1.29 13.04 24.18
C LEU A 94 1.40 11.51 24.04
N PRO A 95 0.39 10.74 24.49
CA PRO A 95 0.37 9.30 24.25
C PRO A 95 0.36 9.02 22.74
N VAL A 96 0.86 7.86 22.38
CA VAL A 96 0.97 7.42 20.98
C VAL A 96 -0.04 6.32 20.71
N LEU A 97 -0.81 6.47 19.63
CA LEU A 97 -1.69 5.44 19.11
C LEU A 97 -1.13 4.89 17.80
N LEU A 98 -0.67 3.63 17.81
CA LEU A 98 -0.35 2.88 16.60
C LEU A 98 -1.65 2.31 16.03
N TYR A 99 -2.02 2.71 14.82
CA TYR A 99 -3.28 2.35 14.20
C TYR A 99 -3.08 1.59 12.90
N PHE A 100 -3.86 0.53 12.69
CA PHE A 100 -3.91 -0.26 11.47
C PHE A 100 -5.28 -0.12 10.81
N HIS A 101 -5.27 0.24 9.52
CA HIS A 101 -6.50 0.40 8.75
C HIS A 101 -7.20 -0.94 8.49
N GLY A 102 -8.51 -0.90 8.26
CA GLY A 102 -9.29 -2.05 7.82
C GLY A 102 -9.17 -2.29 6.30
N GLY A 103 -9.89 -3.30 5.82
CA GLY A 103 -9.93 -3.66 4.40
C GLY A 103 -9.66 -5.14 4.14
N GLY A 104 -9.87 -6.01 5.19
CA GLY A 104 -9.76 -7.47 5.06
C GLY A 104 -8.38 -7.96 4.63
N PHE A 105 -7.33 -7.20 4.90
CA PHE A 105 -5.96 -7.44 4.45
C PHE A 105 -5.76 -7.41 2.93
N CYS A 106 -6.81 -7.08 2.15
CA CYS A 106 -6.77 -7.08 0.68
C CYS A 106 -6.77 -5.68 0.09
N VAL A 107 -7.34 -4.71 0.79
CA VAL A 107 -7.48 -3.31 0.34
C VAL A 107 -7.24 -2.36 1.51
N GLY A 108 -7.06 -1.08 1.19
CA GLY A 108 -6.89 -0.03 2.20
C GLY A 108 -5.52 0.62 2.14
N SER A 109 -5.47 1.82 2.72
CA SER A 109 -4.24 2.62 2.80
C SER A 109 -4.40 3.64 3.93
N PRO A 110 -3.32 4.00 4.66
CA PRO A 110 -3.33 5.14 5.58
C PRO A 110 -3.70 6.46 4.90
N ALA A 111 -3.56 6.54 3.56
CA ALA A 111 -3.90 7.71 2.76
C ALA A 111 -5.39 7.81 2.40
N TRP A 112 -6.20 6.78 2.64
CA TRP A 112 -7.62 6.86 2.34
C TRP A 112 -8.30 7.98 3.11
N ARG A 113 -9.11 8.80 2.42
CA ARG A 113 -9.77 9.99 3.00
C ARG A 113 -10.56 9.65 4.27
N CYS A 114 -11.25 8.53 4.31
CA CYS A 114 -12.04 8.12 5.48
C CYS A 114 -11.16 7.94 6.72
N TYR A 115 -10.03 7.22 6.59
CA TYR A 115 -9.07 7.05 7.69
C TYR A 115 -8.38 8.36 8.02
N HIS A 116 -7.96 9.13 7.01
CA HIS A 116 -7.30 10.41 7.23
C HIS A 116 -8.17 11.39 8.03
N ASN A 117 -9.45 11.53 7.67
CA ASN A 117 -10.38 12.40 8.37
C ASN A 117 -10.65 11.90 9.80
N PHE A 118 -10.90 10.59 9.95
CA PHE A 118 -11.15 9.98 11.25
C PHE A 118 -9.96 10.13 12.20
N LEU A 119 -8.75 9.78 11.75
CA LEU A 119 -7.55 9.78 12.58
C LEU A 119 -7.06 11.20 12.88
N SER A 120 -7.23 12.13 11.95
CA SER A 120 -6.96 13.56 12.21
C SER A 120 -7.86 14.09 13.33
N ARG A 121 -9.17 13.84 13.26
CA ARG A 121 -10.11 14.21 14.32
C ARG A 121 -9.78 13.53 15.64
N LEU A 122 -9.50 12.21 15.61
CA LEU A 122 -9.14 11.45 16.80
C LEU A 122 -7.90 12.03 17.47
N ALA A 123 -6.86 12.35 16.73
CA ALA A 123 -5.62 12.94 17.24
C ALA A 123 -5.92 14.28 17.97
N GLY A 124 -6.74 15.15 17.37
CA GLY A 124 -7.14 16.42 17.96
C GLY A 124 -7.99 16.26 19.22
N THR A 125 -9.02 15.41 19.16
CA THR A 125 -9.99 15.24 20.25
C THR A 125 -9.41 14.49 21.45
N ALA A 126 -8.63 13.42 21.21
CA ALA A 126 -8.05 12.61 22.26
C ALA A 126 -6.68 13.13 22.73
N ALA A 127 -6.17 14.21 22.17
CA ALA A 127 -4.85 14.76 22.46
C ALA A 127 -3.76 13.67 22.44
N CYS A 128 -3.67 12.93 21.34
CA CYS A 128 -2.68 11.87 21.15
C CYS A 128 -1.97 12.00 19.78
N VAL A 129 -0.75 11.51 19.68
CA VAL A 129 -0.07 11.33 18.40
C VAL A 129 -0.56 10.02 17.80
N VAL A 130 -1.09 10.06 16.57
CA VAL A 130 -1.52 8.85 15.86
C VAL A 130 -0.51 8.48 14.81
N VAL A 131 -0.09 7.21 14.78
CA VAL A 131 0.79 6.60 13.78
C VAL A 131 -0.03 5.57 13.01
N SER A 132 -0.54 5.93 11.84
CA SER A 132 -1.31 5.03 10.97
C SER A 132 -0.37 4.29 10.04
N ALA A 133 -0.08 3.03 10.34
CA ALA A 133 0.86 2.22 9.60
C ALA A 133 0.19 1.51 8.40
N SER A 134 0.91 1.45 7.28
CA SER A 134 0.60 0.56 6.17
C SER A 134 1.04 -0.87 6.48
N TYR A 135 0.54 -1.82 5.74
CA TYR A 135 0.99 -3.21 5.75
C TYR A 135 0.80 -3.81 4.36
N ARG A 136 1.53 -4.88 4.05
CA ARG A 136 1.43 -5.60 2.78
C ARG A 136 0.08 -6.29 2.65
N LEU A 137 -0.49 -6.21 1.45
CA LEU A 137 -1.86 -6.67 1.17
C LEU A 137 -1.85 -8.00 0.41
N ALA A 138 -2.84 -8.84 0.71
CA ALA A 138 -3.18 -10.00 -0.07
C ALA A 138 -3.91 -9.58 -1.37
N PRO A 139 -3.87 -10.40 -2.42
CA PRO A 139 -3.28 -11.72 -2.53
C PRO A 139 -1.77 -11.72 -2.81
N GLU A 140 -1.14 -10.57 -3.13
CA GLU A 140 0.29 -10.49 -3.45
C GLU A 140 1.14 -10.91 -2.24
N HIS A 141 0.70 -10.54 -1.04
CA HIS A 141 1.34 -10.90 0.22
C HIS A 141 0.31 -11.51 1.16
N ARG A 142 0.21 -12.84 1.11
CA ARG A 142 -0.73 -13.58 1.97
C ARG A 142 -0.33 -13.49 3.44
N LEU A 143 -1.29 -13.71 4.33
CA LEU A 143 -0.98 -13.87 5.74
C LEU A 143 0.08 -14.98 5.93
N PRO A 144 1.04 -14.79 6.84
CA PRO A 144 1.08 -13.81 7.92
C PRO A 144 1.75 -12.46 7.61
N ALA A 145 2.04 -12.11 6.34
CA ALA A 145 2.81 -10.92 5.97
C ALA A 145 2.32 -9.63 6.64
N ALA A 146 1.01 -9.40 6.69
CA ALA A 146 0.44 -8.22 7.36
C ALA A 146 0.69 -8.20 8.87
N TYR A 147 0.72 -9.36 9.54
CA TYR A 147 1.06 -9.45 10.96
C TYR A 147 2.54 -9.18 11.22
N GLU A 148 3.43 -9.70 10.36
CA GLU A 148 4.87 -9.42 10.42
C GLU A 148 5.13 -7.92 10.25
N ASP A 149 4.42 -7.27 9.34
CA ASP A 149 4.49 -5.82 9.12
C ASP A 149 3.97 -5.04 10.34
N GLY A 150 2.93 -5.53 10.99
CA GLY A 150 2.43 -4.97 12.24
C GLY A 150 3.48 -5.01 13.36
N VAL A 151 4.16 -6.15 13.51
CA VAL A 151 5.28 -6.29 14.46
C VAL A 151 6.44 -5.38 14.08
N ALA A 152 6.77 -5.29 12.78
CA ALA A 152 7.83 -4.40 12.29
C ALA A 152 7.51 -2.92 12.57
N ALA A 153 6.25 -2.50 12.39
CA ALA A 153 5.80 -1.15 12.71
C ALA A 153 5.93 -0.83 14.21
N LEU A 154 5.58 -1.78 15.08
CA LEU A 154 5.73 -1.63 16.53
C LEU A 154 7.21 -1.57 16.92
N ALA A 155 8.06 -2.42 16.35
CA ALA A 155 9.50 -2.40 16.58
C ALA A 155 10.14 -1.08 16.11
N TRP A 156 9.74 -0.60 14.93
CA TRP A 156 10.15 0.71 14.41
C TRP A 156 9.74 1.84 15.36
N LEU A 157 8.50 1.84 15.85
CA LEU A 157 8.02 2.85 16.79
C LEU A 157 8.84 2.87 18.10
N ARG A 158 9.17 1.71 18.65
CA ARG A 158 10.07 1.59 19.83
C ARG A 158 11.44 2.18 19.56
N GLN A 159 12.01 1.98 18.36
CA GLN A 159 13.29 2.56 17.99
C GLN A 159 13.25 4.10 17.94
N GLN A 160 12.09 4.70 17.67
CA GLN A 160 11.96 6.16 17.66
C GLN A 160 12.15 6.77 19.05
N ALA A 161 11.81 6.03 20.11
CA ALA A 161 12.00 6.49 21.50
C ALA A 161 13.47 6.73 21.88
N GLY A 162 14.38 5.92 21.33
CA GLY A 162 15.83 6.03 21.63
C GLY A 162 16.60 6.96 20.71
N ARG A 163 15.98 7.54 19.70
CA ARG A 163 16.67 8.39 18.71
C ARG A 163 16.64 9.86 19.11
N ALA A 164 17.75 10.37 19.62
CA ALA A 164 18.01 11.81 19.73
C ALA A 164 18.36 12.36 18.32
N GLY A 165 17.82 13.51 17.93
CA GLY A 165 18.16 14.19 16.68
C GLY A 165 16.99 14.40 15.74
N ALA A 166 17.31 14.76 14.48
CA ALA A 166 16.31 15.14 13.47
C ALA A 166 15.31 14.01 13.20
N ASP A 167 14.03 14.36 13.17
CA ASP A 167 12.96 13.44 12.82
C ASP A 167 13.01 13.04 11.35
N PRO A 168 12.63 11.81 10.99
CA PRO A 168 12.23 11.51 9.63
C PRO A 168 11.13 12.48 9.20
N GLY A 169 11.39 13.29 8.16
CA GLY A 169 10.49 14.35 7.74
C GLY A 169 10.71 15.72 8.39
N GLY A 170 11.56 15.88 9.41
CA GLY A 170 12.07 17.17 9.92
C GLY A 170 11.05 18.07 10.64
N TRP A 171 9.88 17.58 11.04
CA TRP A 171 8.79 18.38 11.61
C TRP A 171 8.51 18.18 13.12
N GLY A 172 9.43 17.50 13.82
CA GLY A 172 9.49 17.48 15.29
C GLY A 172 8.47 16.58 15.98
N TRP A 173 7.84 15.62 15.27
CA TRP A 173 6.79 14.78 15.83
C TRP A 173 7.23 13.92 17.01
N ARG A 174 8.49 13.43 17.03
CA ARG A 174 9.02 12.59 18.12
C ARG A 174 9.05 13.33 19.44
N ALA A 175 9.41 14.61 19.43
CA ALA A 175 9.45 15.44 20.62
C ALA A 175 8.05 15.63 21.25
N ARG A 176 7.00 15.30 20.50
CA ARG A 176 5.60 15.35 20.97
C ARG A 176 5.12 14.03 21.56
N CYS A 177 5.88 12.94 21.44
CA CYS A 177 5.48 11.58 21.80
C CYS A 177 5.92 11.21 23.22
N ASP A 178 5.00 10.67 24.00
CA ASP A 178 5.29 9.87 25.19
C ASP A 178 5.35 8.39 24.79
N PHE A 179 6.54 7.92 24.48
CA PHE A 179 6.76 6.52 24.11
C PHE A 179 6.61 5.53 25.28
N GLY A 180 6.41 6.01 26.50
CA GLY A 180 6.02 5.19 27.65
C GLY A 180 4.53 4.86 27.64
N ARG A 181 3.71 5.57 26.84
CA ARG A 181 2.26 5.37 26.72
C ARG A 181 1.88 5.11 25.28
N VAL A 182 2.08 3.88 24.82
CA VAL A 182 1.77 3.42 23.47
C VAL A 182 0.56 2.50 23.49
N PHE A 183 -0.44 2.82 22.69
CA PHE A 183 -1.65 2.04 22.47
C PHE A 183 -1.68 1.50 21.05
N VAL A 184 -2.32 0.36 20.84
CA VAL A 184 -2.51 -0.26 19.53
C VAL A 184 -4.00 -0.38 19.26
N ALA A 185 -4.42 0.05 18.08
CA ALA A 185 -5.81 -0.08 17.62
C ALA A 185 -5.87 -0.39 16.12
N GLY A 186 -7.02 -0.85 15.66
CA GLY A 186 -7.29 -1.08 14.26
C GLY A 186 -8.77 -1.21 13.97
N THR A 187 -9.14 -1.11 12.71
CA THR A 187 -10.52 -1.36 12.25
C THR A 187 -10.63 -2.79 11.79
N LEU A 188 -11.44 -3.60 12.50
CA LEU A 188 -11.85 -4.91 11.99
C LEU A 188 -12.94 -4.72 10.93
N PRO A 189 -12.86 -5.39 9.77
CA PRO A 189 -13.94 -5.34 8.79
C PRO A 189 -15.17 -6.04 9.38
N ARG A 190 -16.27 -5.30 9.51
CA ARG A 190 -17.58 -5.86 9.93
C ARG A 190 -18.11 -6.92 8.96
N THR A 191 -17.57 -7.05 7.77
CA THR A 191 -18.11 -7.83 6.65
C THR A 191 -17.60 -9.27 6.58
N LEU A 192 -16.73 -9.71 7.50
CA LEU A 192 -16.23 -11.10 7.55
C LEU A 192 -16.90 -11.95 8.66
N LEU A 193 -18.02 -11.49 9.22
CA LEU A 193 -18.82 -12.21 10.20
C LEU A 193 -20.20 -12.63 9.65
N LEU A 194 -20.29 -12.91 8.34
CA LEU A 194 -21.46 -13.58 7.75
C LEU A 194 -21.04 -14.89 7.12
#